data_d305d9562328c977aa78a6fcd37fefcf
#
_entry.id   d305d9562328c977aa78a6fcd37fefcf
#
_cell.length_a   1.000
_cell.length_b   1.000
_cell.length_c   1.000
_cell.angle_alpha   90.00
_cell.angle_beta   90.00
_cell.angle_gamma   90.00
#
_symmetry.space_group_name_H-M   'P 1'
#
loop_
_entity.id
_entity.type
_entity.pdbx_description
1 polymer ?
#
loop_
_entity_poly.entity_id
_entity_poly.type
_entity_poly.pdbx_seq_one_letter_code
_entity_poly.pdbx_strand_id
1 'polypeptide(L)'
;KIKDLTESFNKMVIDLKTYISNLKEVTQTRGNRETEASIIANIQKTLLPKNFPPYDADDNFSLYATVEPINDSAGDFYDFYMLDNDHLVVTIGAVSGKGIRTSLFMVETKTMLKNNALSGLTPCEVLNITNNQLNADNEENIIVTVFFGILEISTGKFTYSNSGHNNPFVYRCGIKFDYLPMSKSMALGVLKDVNYKQRELTLEAGDIVFAYTDGITEAVNNYNEIYSEAKLLL
;
A
#
# COMPACT_ATOMS: atom_id res chain seq x y z
N LYS A 1 1.91 23.43 11.38
CA LYS A 1 2.28 22.04 11.78
C LYS A 1 2.16 21.04 10.61
N ILE A 2 1.00 20.93 9.91
CA ILE A 2 0.85 19.98 8.76
C ILE A 2 1.75 20.41 7.61
N LYS A 3 1.79 21.69 7.26
CA LYS A 3 2.65 22.24 6.20
C LYS A 3 4.13 22.00 6.49
N ASP A 4 4.56 22.17 7.73
CA ASP A 4 5.94 21.95 8.16
C ASP A 4 6.31 20.45 8.07
N LEU A 5 5.35 19.55 8.36
CA LEU A 5 5.53 18.11 8.24
C LEU A 5 5.67 17.68 6.77
N THR A 6 4.84 18.26 5.90
CA THR A 6 4.88 18.02 4.44
C THR A 6 6.19 18.51 3.83
N GLU A 7 6.66 19.71 4.23
CA GLU A 7 7.94 20.26 3.77
C GLU A 7 9.13 19.42 4.25
N SER A 8 9.11 18.99 5.53
CA SER A 8 10.14 18.11 6.09
C SER A 8 10.17 16.75 5.41
N PHE A 9 9.00 16.20 5.08
CA PHE A 9 8.89 14.93 4.37
C PHE A 9 9.35 15.03 2.92
N ASN A 10 8.92 16.07 2.19
CA ASN A 10 9.37 16.31 0.81
C ASN A 10 10.89 16.52 0.76
N LYS A 11 11.46 17.22 1.75
CA LYS A 11 12.91 17.34 1.88
C LYS A 11 13.59 15.99 2.08
N MET A 12 13.04 15.15 2.96
CA MET A 12 13.57 13.81 3.19
C MET A 12 13.52 12.93 1.92
N VAL A 13 12.46 13.01 1.13
CA VAL A 13 12.36 12.30 -0.16
C VAL A 13 13.40 12.80 -1.16
N ILE A 14 13.62 14.13 -1.23
CA ILE A 14 14.66 14.73 -2.09
C ILE A 14 16.05 14.30 -1.63
N ASP A 15 16.32 14.35 -0.33
CA ASP A 15 17.60 13.94 0.24
C ASP A 15 17.86 12.44 -0.01
N LEU A 16 16.82 11.60 0.10
CA LEU A 16 16.89 10.17 -0.21
C LEU A 16 17.17 9.92 -1.70
N LYS A 17 16.48 10.63 -2.60
CA LYS A 17 16.74 10.57 -4.06
C LYS A 17 18.19 10.95 -4.38
N THR A 18 18.71 12.00 -3.76
CA THR A 18 20.09 12.47 -3.94
C THR A 18 21.11 11.46 -3.38
N TYR A 19 20.83 10.89 -2.20
CA TYR A 19 21.69 9.87 -1.59
C TYR A 19 21.76 8.60 -2.44
N ILE A 20 20.61 8.14 -2.99
CA ILE A 20 20.55 6.98 -3.88
C ILE A 20 21.26 7.27 -5.21
N SER A 21 21.14 8.48 -5.77
CA SER A 21 21.87 8.87 -6.97
C SER A 21 23.39 8.82 -6.74
N ASN A 22 23.86 9.35 -5.60
CA ASN A 22 25.26 9.32 -5.23
C ASN A 22 25.78 7.89 -4.96
N LEU A 23 24.94 7.03 -4.35
CA LEU A 23 25.27 5.61 -4.19
C LEU A 23 25.37 4.88 -5.53
N LYS A 24 24.54 5.19 -6.52
CA LYS A 24 24.64 4.64 -7.89
C LYS A 24 25.95 4.99 -8.54
N GLU A 25 26.43 6.21 -8.39
CA GLU A 25 27.69 6.67 -8.97
C GLU A 25 28.89 5.95 -8.33
N VAL A 26 28.83 5.69 -7.02
CA VAL A 26 29.85 4.93 -6.27
C VAL A 26 29.80 3.42 -6.57
N THR A 27 28.61 2.85 -6.83
CA THR A 27 28.44 1.41 -7.09
C THR A 27 28.64 1.01 -8.54
N GLN A 28 28.53 1.92 -9.50
CA GLN A 28 28.90 1.65 -10.91
C GLN A 28 30.42 1.33 -11.05
N THR A 29 31.22 1.72 -10.06
CA THR A 29 32.66 1.41 -10.01
C THR A 29 32.98 0.05 -9.34
N ARG A 30 31.97 -0.60 -8.72
CA ARG A 30 32.14 -1.93 -8.07
C ARG A 30 30.86 -2.76 -8.32
N GLY A 31 30.90 -3.62 -9.32
CA GLY A 31 29.77 -4.47 -9.72
C GLY A 31 29.18 -5.30 -8.57
N ASN A 32 28.15 -4.78 -7.91
CA ASN A 32 27.48 -5.49 -6.83
C ASN A 32 25.95 -5.33 -6.96
N ARG A 33 25.33 -6.29 -7.65
CA ARG A 33 23.88 -6.53 -7.57
C ARG A 33 23.40 -6.74 -6.11
N GLU A 34 24.23 -7.34 -5.27
CA GLU A 34 23.97 -7.52 -3.83
C GLU A 34 23.79 -6.19 -3.09
N THR A 35 24.45 -5.12 -3.51
CA THR A 35 24.33 -3.81 -2.87
C THR A 35 23.01 -3.14 -3.22
N GLU A 36 22.52 -3.26 -4.46
CA GLU A 36 21.23 -2.71 -4.88
C GLU A 36 20.07 -3.40 -4.15
N ALA A 37 20.05 -4.74 -4.13
CA ALA A 37 19.05 -5.52 -3.41
C ALA A 37 19.00 -5.18 -1.91
N SER A 38 20.17 -4.99 -1.27
CA SER A 38 20.22 -4.63 0.14
C SER A 38 19.70 -3.21 0.42
N ILE A 39 19.94 -2.26 -0.47
CA ILE A 39 19.40 -0.89 -0.38
C ILE A 39 17.88 -0.93 -0.51
N ILE A 40 17.36 -1.64 -1.49
CA ILE A 40 15.93 -1.82 -1.73
C ILE A 40 15.25 -2.41 -0.50
N ALA A 41 15.77 -3.53 0.02
CA ALA A 41 15.24 -4.18 1.22
C ALA A 41 15.25 -3.26 2.45
N ASN A 42 16.31 -2.46 2.61
CA ASN A 42 16.40 -1.49 3.70
C ASN A 42 15.40 -0.35 3.55
N ILE A 43 15.18 0.18 2.35
CA ILE A 43 14.15 1.20 2.09
C ILE A 43 12.79 0.65 2.48
N GLN A 44 12.41 -0.50 1.97
CA GLN A 44 11.13 -1.14 2.26
C GLN A 44 10.96 -1.39 3.77
N LYS A 45 11.96 -2.03 4.40
CA LYS A 45 11.95 -2.33 5.83
C LYS A 45 11.88 -1.09 6.74
N THR A 46 12.42 0.03 6.29
CA THR A 46 12.45 1.28 7.08
C THR A 46 11.14 2.05 6.97
N LEU A 47 10.46 1.97 5.82
CA LEU A 47 9.30 2.78 5.52
C LEU A 47 7.96 2.11 5.84
N LEU A 48 7.96 0.80 6.05
CA LEU A 48 6.75 0.09 6.48
C LEU A 48 6.54 0.23 7.99
N PRO A 49 5.29 0.40 8.45
CA PRO A 49 4.98 0.46 9.87
C PRO A 49 5.39 -0.83 10.57
N LYS A 50 6.02 -0.69 11.75
CA LYS A 50 6.49 -1.83 12.57
C LYS A 50 5.75 -1.94 13.89
N ASN A 51 5.15 -0.84 14.34
CA ASN A 51 4.37 -0.80 15.57
C ASN A 51 2.90 -0.98 15.20
N PHE A 52 2.32 -2.05 15.70
CA PHE A 52 0.94 -2.40 15.45
C PHE A 52 0.05 -1.89 16.58
N PRO A 53 -1.20 -1.43 16.27
CA PRO A 53 -2.18 -1.14 17.32
C PRO A 53 -2.54 -2.42 18.11
N PRO A 54 -3.06 -2.29 19.33
CA PRO A 54 -3.59 -1.06 19.89
C PRO A 54 -2.49 -0.10 20.34
N TYR A 55 -2.62 1.16 19.94
CA TYR A 55 -1.66 2.20 20.31
C TYR A 55 -1.73 2.55 21.81
N ASP A 56 -2.85 2.28 22.47
CA ASP A 56 -3.06 2.30 23.91
C ASP A 56 -4.35 1.54 24.20
N ALA A 57 -4.23 0.30 24.63
CA ALA A 57 -5.22 -0.51 25.35
C ALA A 57 -6.73 -0.44 24.97
N ASP A 58 -7.06 0.00 23.76
CA ASP A 58 -8.44 -0.05 23.26
C ASP A 58 -8.61 -1.34 22.44
N ASP A 59 -9.24 -2.36 23.05
CA ASP A 59 -9.47 -3.69 22.49
C ASP A 59 -10.51 -3.71 21.32
N ASN A 60 -10.80 -2.55 20.71
CA ASN A 60 -11.87 -2.44 19.71
C ASN A 60 -11.51 -3.06 18.38
N PHE A 61 -10.22 -3.19 18.06
CA PHE A 61 -9.75 -3.85 16.83
C PHE A 61 -8.33 -4.40 17.00
N SER A 62 -7.97 -5.37 16.19
CA SER A 62 -6.60 -5.83 16.04
C SER A 62 -6.16 -5.69 14.58
N LEU A 63 -4.88 -5.38 14.35
CA LEU A 63 -4.31 -5.24 13.03
C LEU A 63 -2.96 -5.95 12.98
N TYR A 64 -2.74 -6.70 11.90
CA TYR A 64 -1.46 -7.30 11.59
C TYR A 64 -1.15 -7.12 10.11
N ALA A 65 0.08 -6.83 9.77
CA ALA A 65 0.55 -6.79 8.40
C ALA A 65 2.00 -7.28 8.33
N THR A 66 2.35 -7.93 7.25
CA THR A 66 3.71 -8.38 6.97
C THR A 66 4.00 -8.31 5.49
N VAL A 67 5.28 -8.16 5.14
CA VAL A 67 5.78 -8.29 3.78
C VAL A 67 7.06 -9.12 3.83
N GLU A 68 7.12 -10.13 2.99
CA GLU A 68 8.29 -10.99 2.79
C GLU A 68 8.79 -10.77 1.36
N PRO A 69 9.83 -9.93 1.18
CA PRO A 69 10.36 -9.66 -0.16
C PRO A 69 10.95 -10.92 -0.80
N ILE A 70 10.58 -11.19 -2.05
CA ILE A 70 11.19 -12.24 -2.86
C ILE A 70 12.16 -11.59 -3.85
N ASN A 71 13.46 -11.84 -3.68
CA ASN A 71 14.52 -11.27 -4.51
C ASN A 71 14.53 -9.74 -4.49
N ASP A 72 14.82 -9.10 -5.64
CA ASP A 72 14.91 -7.65 -5.81
C ASP A 72 13.53 -6.97 -5.99
N SER A 73 12.43 -7.63 -5.62
CA SER A 73 11.07 -7.09 -5.71
C SER A 73 10.76 -6.26 -4.48
N ALA A 74 10.60 -4.96 -4.66
CA ALA A 74 10.33 -4.02 -3.57
C ALA A 74 9.18 -3.06 -3.90
N GLY A 75 8.19 -3.54 -4.65
CA GLY A 75 7.01 -2.78 -5.04
C GLY A 75 5.85 -2.87 -4.04
N ASP A 76 5.79 -3.95 -3.27
CA ASP A 76 4.69 -4.19 -2.34
C ASP A 76 4.83 -3.34 -1.09
N PHE A 77 3.74 -2.77 -0.65
CA PHE A 77 3.69 -1.96 0.56
C PHE A 77 2.35 -2.06 1.27
N TYR A 78 2.38 -1.78 2.55
CA TYR A 78 1.19 -1.51 3.35
C TYR A 78 1.42 -0.25 4.20
N ASP A 79 0.34 0.37 4.62
CA ASP A 79 0.35 1.42 5.63
C ASP A 79 -0.91 1.38 6.47
N PHE A 80 -0.79 1.81 7.71
CA PHE A 80 -1.92 2.04 8.60
C PHE A 80 -1.58 3.15 9.59
N TYR A 81 -2.55 3.98 9.89
CA TYR A 81 -2.41 5.09 10.84
C TYR A 81 -3.78 5.65 11.20
N MET A 82 -3.86 6.29 12.36
CA MET A 82 -5.04 7.02 12.77
C MET A 82 -5.08 8.39 12.10
N LEU A 83 -6.23 8.78 11.54
CA LEU A 83 -6.49 10.16 11.09
C LEU A 83 -6.86 11.04 12.28
N ASP A 84 -7.61 10.49 13.20
CA ASP A 84 -8.05 11.07 14.47
C ASP A 84 -8.26 9.93 15.49
N ASN A 85 -8.98 10.18 16.57
CA ASN A 85 -9.20 9.17 17.63
C ASN A 85 -10.17 8.04 17.23
N ASP A 86 -10.86 8.14 16.09
CA ASP A 86 -11.91 7.20 15.68
C ASP A 86 -11.73 6.64 14.26
N HIS A 87 -10.85 7.23 13.45
CA HIS A 87 -10.69 6.83 12.05
C HIS A 87 -9.32 6.20 11.80
N LEU A 88 -9.31 4.89 11.52
CA LEU A 88 -8.14 4.12 11.12
C LEU A 88 -8.06 4.01 9.59
N VAL A 89 -6.95 4.46 9.03
CA VAL A 89 -6.60 4.16 7.63
C VAL A 89 -5.89 2.83 7.54
N VAL A 90 -6.26 2.04 6.54
CA VAL A 90 -5.53 0.85 6.11
C VAL A 90 -5.34 0.91 4.60
N THR A 91 -4.14 0.62 4.14
CA THR A 91 -3.83 0.54 2.71
C THR A 91 -2.83 -0.56 2.40
N ILE A 92 -2.99 -1.17 1.25
CA ILE A 92 -2.07 -2.12 0.67
C ILE A 92 -1.96 -1.83 -0.82
N GLY A 93 -0.77 -1.98 -1.37
CA GLY A 93 -0.54 -1.75 -2.79
C GLY A 93 0.69 -2.45 -3.31
N ALA A 94 0.77 -2.53 -4.62
CA ALA A 94 1.88 -3.11 -5.36
C ALA A 94 2.27 -2.22 -6.53
N VAL A 95 3.55 -1.90 -6.64
CA VAL A 95 4.13 -1.10 -7.72
C VAL A 95 4.72 -2.02 -8.77
N SER A 96 4.40 -1.80 -10.03
CA SER A 96 4.95 -2.56 -11.15
C SER A 96 6.43 -2.28 -11.37
N GLY A 97 7.19 -3.32 -11.71
CA GLY A 97 8.62 -3.20 -12.03
C GLY A 97 9.53 -3.78 -10.94
N LYS A 98 10.82 -3.47 -11.04
CA LYS A 98 11.86 -3.95 -10.13
C LYS A 98 12.93 -2.87 -9.90
N GLY A 99 13.68 -3.02 -8.81
CA GLY A 99 14.83 -2.17 -8.54
C GLY A 99 14.49 -0.88 -7.78
N ILE A 100 15.49 -0.02 -7.64
CA ILE A 100 15.42 1.20 -6.81
C ILE A 100 14.29 2.14 -7.25
N ARG A 101 14.03 2.25 -8.56
CA ARG A 101 12.98 3.14 -9.08
C ARG A 101 11.60 2.74 -8.60
N THR A 102 11.29 1.44 -8.66
CA THR A 102 10.04 0.88 -8.14
C THR A 102 9.87 1.21 -6.67
N SER A 103 10.94 1.04 -5.87
CA SER A 103 10.93 1.38 -4.45
C SER A 103 10.70 2.86 -4.19
N LEU A 104 11.30 3.75 -4.98
CA LEU A 104 11.09 5.19 -4.86
C LEU A 104 9.65 5.58 -5.23
N PHE A 105 9.12 5.01 -6.28
CA PHE A 105 7.74 5.24 -6.71
C PHE A 105 6.73 4.73 -5.66
N MET A 106 7.06 3.61 -4.99
CA MET A 106 6.30 3.10 -3.84
C MET A 106 6.29 4.12 -2.69
N VAL A 107 7.45 4.68 -2.33
CA VAL A 107 7.55 5.70 -1.27
C VAL A 107 6.74 6.94 -1.61
N GLU A 108 6.85 7.41 -2.85
CA GLU A 108 6.11 8.56 -3.35
C GLU A 108 4.60 8.32 -3.29
N THR A 109 4.14 7.18 -3.83
CA THR A 109 2.73 6.78 -3.78
C THR A 109 2.20 6.72 -2.35
N LYS A 110 2.89 6.01 -1.47
CA LYS A 110 2.51 5.88 -0.06
C LYS A 110 2.39 7.24 0.63
N THR A 111 3.30 8.16 0.32
CA THR A 111 3.31 9.51 0.85
C THR A 111 2.14 10.34 0.37
N MET A 112 1.87 10.31 -0.93
CA MET A 112 0.74 11.03 -1.52
C MET A 112 -0.59 10.52 -0.96
N LEU A 113 -0.78 9.19 -0.86
CA LEU A 113 -1.96 8.60 -0.25
C LEU A 113 -2.16 9.11 1.18
N LYS A 114 -1.11 9.09 2.00
CA LYS A 114 -1.18 9.55 3.39
C LYS A 114 -1.49 11.04 3.49
N ASN A 115 -0.81 11.90 2.73
CA ASN A 115 -1.03 13.33 2.76
C ASN A 115 -2.45 13.71 2.31
N ASN A 116 -2.95 13.06 1.26
CA ASN A 116 -4.30 13.27 0.77
C ASN A 116 -5.35 12.83 1.81
N ALA A 117 -5.15 11.69 2.47
CA ALA A 117 -6.04 11.23 3.54
C ALA A 117 -6.04 12.17 4.75
N LEU A 118 -4.86 12.65 5.19
CA LEU A 118 -4.72 13.62 6.29
C LEU A 118 -5.37 14.98 5.98
N SER A 119 -5.67 15.27 4.71
CA SER A 119 -6.43 16.45 4.29
C SER A 119 -7.94 16.27 4.41
N GLY A 120 -8.42 15.14 4.95
CA GLY A 120 -9.84 14.86 5.19
C GLY A 120 -10.60 14.36 3.96
N LEU A 121 -9.89 13.86 2.96
CA LEU A 121 -10.49 13.32 1.74
C LEU A 121 -11.02 11.90 1.96
N THR A 122 -12.08 11.57 1.26
CA THR A 122 -12.66 10.22 1.21
C THR A 122 -11.77 9.25 0.42
N PRO A 123 -11.89 7.92 0.60
CA PRO A 123 -11.06 6.95 -0.10
C PRO A 123 -11.00 7.11 -1.62
N CYS A 124 -12.14 7.41 -2.28
CA CYS A 124 -12.14 7.62 -3.72
C CYS A 124 -11.44 8.93 -4.12
N GLU A 125 -11.59 10.00 -3.35
CA GLU A 125 -10.91 11.28 -3.59
C GLU A 125 -9.41 11.16 -3.38
N VAL A 126 -8.97 10.42 -2.35
CA VAL A 126 -7.56 10.09 -2.11
C VAL A 126 -6.96 9.42 -3.35
N LEU A 127 -7.62 8.38 -3.89
CA LEU A 127 -7.13 7.69 -5.08
C LEU A 127 -7.18 8.58 -6.34
N ASN A 128 -8.25 9.37 -6.53
CA ASN A 128 -8.37 10.29 -7.68
C ASN A 128 -7.24 11.31 -7.72
N ILE A 129 -6.97 11.96 -6.59
CA ILE A 129 -5.93 13.00 -6.50
C ILE A 129 -4.55 12.37 -6.61
N THR A 130 -4.30 11.27 -5.90
CA THR A 130 -3.03 10.55 -5.98
C THR A 130 -2.74 10.08 -7.41
N ASN A 131 -3.73 9.56 -8.11
CA ASN A 131 -3.59 9.16 -9.51
C ASN A 131 -3.13 10.32 -10.40
N ASN A 132 -3.75 11.47 -10.27
CA ASN A 132 -3.41 12.64 -11.07
C ASN A 132 -2.02 13.21 -10.71
N GLN A 133 -1.64 13.17 -9.44
CA GLN A 133 -0.32 13.56 -8.98
C GLN A 133 0.76 12.63 -9.55
N LEU A 134 0.57 11.32 -9.47
CA LEU A 134 1.50 10.33 -10.01
C LEU A 134 1.64 10.46 -11.54
N ASN A 135 0.54 10.68 -12.25
CA ASN A 135 0.57 10.85 -13.72
C ASN A 135 1.26 12.14 -14.19
N ALA A 136 1.50 13.12 -13.31
CA ALA A 136 2.14 14.38 -13.72
C ALA A 136 3.59 14.18 -14.15
N ASP A 137 4.32 13.29 -13.44
CA ASP A 137 5.76 13.07 -13.62
C ASP A 137 6.13 11.61 -13.93
N ASN A 138 5.15 10.80 -14.39
CA ASN A 138 5.33 9.36 -14.66
C ASN A 138 5.80 9.08 -16.09
N GLU A 139 6.99 9.53 -16.44
CA GLU A 139 7.58 9.33 -17.77
C GLU A 139 7.84 7.83 -18.09
N GLU A 140 8.03 7.00 -17.07
CA GLU A 140 8.37 5.58 -17.22
C GLU A 140 7.13 4.68 -17.27
N ASN A 141 5.92 5.24 -17.16
CA ASN A 141 4.66 4.49 -17.12
C ASN A 141 4.63 3.42 -16.02
N ILE A 142 5.19 3.73 -14.85
CA ILE A 142 5.10 2.87 -13.66
C ILE A 142 3.65 2.89 -13.18
N ILE A 143 3.09 1.74 -12.92
CA ILE A 143 1.71 1.62 -12.44
C ILE A 143 1.68 1.09 -11.01
N VAL A 144 0.65 1.49 -10.27
CA VAL A 144 0.44 1.04 -8.89
C VAL A 144 -0.99 0.57 -8.70
N THR A 145 -1.14 -0.63 -8.19
CA THR A 145 -2.42 -1.10 -7.68
C THR A 145 -2.53 -0.77 -6.20
N VAL A 146 -3.68 -0.25 -5.76
CA VAL A 146 -3.89 0.13 -4.36
C VAL A 146 -5.30 -0.23 -3.92
N PHE A 147 -5.40 -0.87 -2.76
CA PHE A 147 -6.59 -0.89 -1.94
C PHE A 147 -6.44 0.12 -0.80
N PHE A 148 -7.41 0.99 -0.62
CA PHE A 148 -7.40 2.05 0.39
C PHE A 148 -8.72 2.06 1.16
N GLY A 149 -8.66 1.96 2.49
CA GLY A 149 -9.83 1.94 3.35
C GLY A 149 -9.69 2.82 4.58
N ILE A 150 -10.82 3.32 5.08
CA ILE A 150 -10.95 4.06 6.34
C ILE A 150 -12.02 3.38 7.17
N LEU A 151 -11.65 2.92 8.37
CA LEU A 151 -12.54 2.36 9.37
C LEU A 151 -12.88 3.42 10.40
N GLU A 152 -14.16 3.73 10.57
CA GLU A 152 -14.71 4.44 11.71
C GLU A 152 -14.95 3.42 12.84
N ILE A 153 -14.08 3.47 13.85
CA ILE A 153 -13.99 2.41 14.88
C ILE A 153 -15.26 2.32 15.71
N SER A 154 -15.81 3.48 16.09
CA SER A 154 -17.00 3.57 16.96
C SER A 154 -18.26 2.96 16.34
N THR A 155 -18.37 2.97 15.01
CA THR A 155 -19.55 2.48 14.28
C THR A 155 -19.31 1.19 13.51
N GLY A 156 -18.04 0.80 13.33
CA GLY A 156 -17.65 -0.28 12.44
C GLY A 156 -17.81 0.05 10.95
N LYS A 157 -18.13 1.29 10.60
CA LYS A 157 -18.27 1.70 9.19
C LYS A 157 -16.93 1.69 8.50
N PHE A 158 -16.79 0.84 7.50
CA PHE A 158 -15.59 0.72 6.68
C PHE A 158 -15.86 1.23 5.28
N THR A 159 -15.29 2.40 4.96
CA THR A 159 -15.38 3.03 3.64
C THR A 159 -14.09 2.76 2.88
N TYR A 160 -14.19 2.25 1.64
CA TYR A 160 -13.01 1.82 0.89
C TYR A 160 -13.12 2.06 -0.61
N SER A 161 -11.98 2.14 -1.28
CA SER A 161 -11.83 2.27 -2.72
C SER A 161 -10.65 1.41 -3.20
N ASN A 162 -10.68 1.00 -4.47
CA ASN A 162 -9.67 0.13 -5.07
C ASN A 162 -9.26 0.65 -6.44
N SER A 163 -7.97 0.72 -6.68
CA SER A 163 -7.36 1.06 -7.96
C SER A 163 -6.68 -0.18 -8.57
N GLY A 164 -7.47 -1.18 -8.94
CA GLY A 164 -6.99 -2.37 -9.65
C GLY A 164 -6.20 -3.37 -8.80
N HIS A 165 -6.22 -3.24 -7.47
CA HIS A 165 -5.58 -4.19 -6.56
C HIS A 165 -6.42 -5.45 -6.38
N ASN A 166 -5.80 -6.55 -5.93
CA ASN A 166 -6.48 -7.78 -5.57
C ASN A 166 -7.64 -7.51 -4.62
N ASN A 167 -8.78 -8.15 -4.85
CA ASN A 167 -9.95 -7.96 -4.00
C ASN A 167 -9.69 -8.55 -2.61
N PRO A 168 -9.75 -7.75 -1.53
CA PRO A 168 -9.69 -8.30 -0.20
C PRO A 168 -10.85 -9.25 0.08
N PHE A 169 -10.65 -10.14 1.04
CA PHE A 169 -11.70 -10.97 1.60
C PHE A 169 -12.27 -10.35 2.86
N VAL A 170 -13.53 -10.60 3.11
CA VAL A 170 -14.18 -10.35 4.40
C VAL A 170 -14.67 -11.67 4.99
N TYR A 171 -14.26 -11.94 6.22
CA TYR A 171 -14.87 -13.00 7.02
C TYR A 171 -15.92 -12.38 7.91
N ARG A 172 -17.13 -12.88 7.81
CA ARG A 172 -18.22 -12.55 8.73
C ARG A 172 -18.29 -13.61 9.81
N CYS A 173 -18.34 -13.18 11.07
CA CYS A 173 -18.36 -14.08 12.21
C CYS A 173 -19.41 -15.18 12.06
N GLY A 174 -18.97 -16.45 12.04
CA GLY A 174 -19.84 -17.62 11.86
C GLY A 174 -20.26 -17.93 10.39
N ILE A 175 -19.76 -17.17 9.41
CA ILE A 175 -20.00 -17.38 7.98
C ILE A 175 -18.66 -17.62 7.30
N LYS A 176 -18.64 -17.91 6.03
CA LYS A 176 -17.41 -18.11 5.24
C LYS A 176 -16.72 -16.78 4.90
N PHE A 177 -15.46 -16.89 4.50
CA PHE A 177 -14.79 -15.82 3.76
C PHE A 177 -15.51 -15.58 2.43
N ASP A 178 -15.71 -14.33 2.09
CA ASP A 178 -16.24 -13.89 0.81
C ASP A 178 -15.43 -12.70 0.31
N TYR A 179 -15.50 -12.41 -0.97
CA TYR A 179 -14.87 -11.23 -1.52
C TYR A 179 -15.53 -9.95 -0.99
N LEU A 180 -14.71 -9.00 -0.60
CA LEU A 180 -15.18 -7.66 -0.33
C LEU A 180 -15.80 -7.08 -1.62
N PRO A 181 -17.07 -6.60 -1.61
CA PRO A 181 -17.71 -6.07 -2.82
C PRO A 181 -16.90 -4.92 -3.42
N MET A 182 -16.45 -5.05 -4.66
CA MET A 182 -15.58 -4.06 -5.31
C MET A 182 -16.15 -3.62 -6.66
N SER A 183 -15.77 -2.42 -7.09
CA SER A 183 -15.93 -1.97 -8.46
C SER A 183 -14.65 -2.25 -9.24
N LYS A 184 -14.76 -2.80 -10.45
CA LYS A 184 -13.60 -2.90 -11.34
C LYS A 184 -13.05 -1.50 -11.59
N SER A 185 -11.75 -1.34 -11.48
CA SER A 185 -11.07 -0.08 -11.63
C SER A 185 -9.67 -0.28 -12.19
N MET A 186 -9.08 0.81 -12.68
CA MET A 186 -7.75 0.84 -13.26
C MET A 186 -6.71 1.12 -12.17
N ALA A 187 -5.49 0.64 -12.35
CA ALA A 187 -4.36 0.99 -11.49
C ALA A 187 -4.04 2.50 -11.57
N LEU A 188 -3.41 3.04 -10.53
CA LEU A 188 -2.88 4.40 -10.51
C LEU A 188 -1.73 4.52 -11.52
N GLY A 189 -1.56 5.70 -12.09
CA GLY A 189 -0.47 6.01 -13.01
C GLY A 189 -0.71 5.61 -14.46
N VAL A 190 -1.83 4.96 -14.79
CA VAL A 190 -2.15 4.52 -16.15
C VAL A 190 -2.76 5.66 -17.00
N LEU A 191 -3.79 6.30 -16.47
CA LEU A 191 -4.50 7.40 -17.14
C LEU A 191 -4.83 8.51 -16.14
N LYS A 192 -4.82 9.75 -16.61
CA LYS A 192 -5.32 10.90 -15.84
C LYS A 192 -6.84 10.86 -15.72
N ASP A 193 -7.36 11.53 -14.73
CA ASP A 193 -8.79 11.79 -14.51
C ASP A 193 -9.66 10.53 -14.42
N VAL A 194 -9.07 9.42 -13.94
CA VAL A 194 -9.82 8.21 -13.61
C VAL A 194 -10.74 8.53 -12.43
N ASN A 195 -12.00 8.13 -12.53
CA ASN A 195 -12.99 8.32 -11.46
C ASN A 195 -13.14 7.03 -10.64
N TYR A 196 -12.34 6.89 -9.60
CA TYR A 196 -12.44 5.78 -8.65
C TYR A 196 -13.75 5.86 -7.86
N LYS A 197 -14.32 4.70 -7.57
CA LYS A 197 -15.57 4.57 -6.81
C LYS A 197 -15.27 4.04 -5.42
N GLN A 198 -15.92 4.59 -4.41
CA GLN A 198 -15.90 4.02 -3.07
C GLN A 198 -17.12 3.16 -2.79
N ARG A 199 -16.97 2.29 -1.82
CA ARG A 199 -18.03 1.48 -1.24
C ARG A 199 -17.97 1.55 0.28
N GLU A 200 -19.05 1.13 0.90
CA GLU A 200 -19.17 1.11 2.36
C GLU A 200 -19.66 -0.26 2.81
N LEU A 201 -19.21 -0.65 3.97
CA LEU A 201 -19.57 -1.88 4.65
C LEU A 201 -19.54 -1.62 6.14
N THR A 202 -20.50 -2.14 6.91
CA THR A 202 -20.39 -2.14 8.37
C THR A 202 -19.75 -3.44 8.81
N LEU A 203 -18.63 -3.34 9.53
CA LEU A 203 -17.98 -4.45 10.20
C LEU A 203 -18.56 -4.60 11.60
N GLU A 204 -18.81 -5.85 12.00
CA GLU A 204 -19.27 -6.20 13.33
C GLU A 204 -18.13 -6.83 14.14
N ALA A 205 -18.28 -6.92 15.45
CA ALA A 205 -17.30 -7.57 16.30
C ALA A 205 -17.05 -9.02 15.88
N GLY A 206 -15.78 -9.36 15.64
CA GLY A 206 -15.36 -10.67 15.12
C GLY A 206 -15.27 -10.78 13.61
N ASP A 207 -15.66 -9.75 12.86
CA ASP A 207 -15.42 -9.69 11.42
C ASP A 207 -13.93 -9.43 11.11
N ILE A 208 -13.42 -9.99 10.01
CA ILE A 208 -12.04 -9.85 9.59
C ILE A 208 -11.99 -9.37 8.14
N VAL A 209 -11.18 -8.37 7.87
CA VAL A 209 -10.82 -7.98 6.50
C VAL A 209 -9.39 -8.47 6.22
N PHE A 210 -9.22 -9.27 5.19
CA PHE A 210 -7.93 -9.80 4.76
C PHE A 210 -7.57 -9.27 3.38
N ALA A 211 -6.50 -8.48 3.32
CA ALA A 211 -5.95 -7.94 2.08
C ALA A 211 -4.58 -8.55 1.78
N TYR A 212 -4.27 -8.76 0.51
CA TYR A 212 -3.06 -9.45 0.06
C TYR A 212 -2.60 -8.93 -1.29
N THR A 213 -1.31 -9.13 -1.59
CA THR A 213 -0.75 -8.90 -2.93
C THR A 213 -0.67 -10.22 -3.71
N ASP A 214 -0.47 -10.13 -5.01
CA ASP A 214 -0.33 -11.27 -5.92
C ASP A 214 0.83 -12.21 -5.55
N GLY A 215 1.82 -11.71 -4.81
CA GLY A 215 2.90 -12.53 -4.29
C GLY A 215 2.44 -13.76 -3.50
N ILE A 216 1.26 -13.73 -2.88
CA ILE A 216 0.67 -14.91 -2.23
C ILE A 216 0.08 -15.85 -3.27
N THR A 217 -0.76 -15.35 -4.16
CA THR A 217 -1.52 -16.17 -5.11
C THR A 217 -0.67 -16.70 -6.27
N GLU A 218 0.40 -16.01 -6.61
CA GLU A 218 1.38 -16.42 -7.62
C GLU A 218 2.54 -17.24 -7.06
N ALA A 219 2.58 -17.45 -5.74
CA ALA A 219 3.58 -18.32 -5.12
C ALA A 219 3.54 -19.72 -5.74
N VAL A 220 4.72 -20.27 -6.04
CA VAL A 220 4.87 -21.60 -6.62
C VAL A 220 5.56 -22.55 -5.66
N ASN A 221 5.12 -23.79 -5.64
CA ASN A 221 5.77 -24.85 -4.87
C ASN A 221 6.97 -25.47 -5.64
N ASN A 222 7.65 -26.44 -5.03
CA ASN A 222 8.78 -27.14 -5.66
C ASN A 222 8.41 -27.94 -6.93
N TYR A 223 7.12 -28.09 -7.24
CA TYR A 223 6.61 -28.77 -8.45
C TYR A 223 6.14 -27.76 -9.51
N ASN A 224 6.42 -26.45 -9.33
CA ASN A 224 5.95 -25.36 -10.19
C ASN A 224 4.41 -25.22 -10.23
N GLU A 225 3.72 -25.66 -9.21
CA GLU A 225 2.28 -25.45 -9.09
C GLU A 225 2.01 -24.12 -8.38
N ILE A 226 1.18 -23.29 -9.00
CA ILE A 226 0.75 -21.99 -8.45
C ILE A 226 -0.18 -22.22 -7.25
N TYR A 227 -0.01 -21.43 -6.18
CA TYR A 227 -0.90 -21.46 -5.02
C TYR A 227 -2.33 -21.12 -5.40
N SER A 228 -2.53 -20.08 -6.17
CA SER A 228 -3.79 -19.56 -6.72
C SER A 228 -4.74 -18.96 -5.69
N GLU A 229 -5.60 -18.07 -6.18
CA GLU A 229 -6.65 -17.41 -5.40
C GLU A 229 -7.71 -18.41 -4.88
N ALA A 230 -7.98 -19.46 -5.66
CA ALA A 230 -8.92 -20.50 -5.25
C ALA A 230 -8.46 -21.29 -4.01
N LYS A 231 -7.13 -21.49 -3.85
CA LYS A 231 -6.58 -22.12 -2.63
C LYS A 231 -6.55 -21.17 -1.45
N LEU A 232 -6.44 -19.88 -1.69
CA LEU A 232 -6.45 -18.87 -0.61
C LEU A 232 -7.84 -18.76 0.04
N LEU A 233 -8.91 -19.09 -0.68
CA LEU A 233 -10.30 -19.05 -0.20
C LEU A 233 -10.75 -20.33 0.57
N LEU A 234 -9.94 -21.40 0.53
CA LEU A 234 -10.25 -22.67 1.21
C LEU A 234 -9.78 -22.68 2.66
#